data_2de3ba31b50b8af3ecf5929e75f8f266
#
_entry.id   2de3ba31b50b8af3ecf5929e75f8f266
#
_cell.length_a   1.000
_cell.length_b   1.000
_cell.length_c   1.000
_cell.angle_alpha   90.00
_cell.angle_beta   90.00
_cell.angle_gamma   90.00
#
_symmetry.space_group_name_H-M   'P 1'
#
loop_
_entity.id
_entity.type
_entity.pdbx_description
1 polymer ?
#
loop_
_entity_poly.entity_id
_entity_poly.type
_entity_poly.pdbx_seq_one_letter_code
_entity_poly.pdbx_strand_id
1 'polypeptide(L)'
;MIVVADTTPLRYLVVIEREQLLPALYGRVLIPPAVAEELDHESTPDAVRAWLAGRPSWLEIRRPEHSLATQVDLDRGEREAIALAEEVAADLLLIDEWDARVEAERRHLRVVGTLESWPMAPASA
;
A
#
# COMPACT_ATOMS: atom_id res chain seq x y z
N MET A 1 -6.77 13.43 -3.79
CA MET A 1 -7.09 12.00 -3.86
C MET A 1 -6.47 11.31 -2.65
N ILE A 2 -7.24 10.45 -1.98
CA ILE A 2 -6.75 9.69 -0.84
C ILE A 2 -6.39 8.29 -1.30
N VAL A 3 -5.13 7.91 -1.12
CA VAL A 3 -4.60 6.60 -1.53
C VAL A 3 -4.02 5.90 -0.32
N VAL A 4 -4.37 4.62 -0.16
CA VAL A 4 -3.78 3.76 0.87
C VAL A 4 -2.96 2.70 0.16
N ALA A 5 -1.78 2.39 0.67
CA ALA A 5 -0.90 1.40 0.06
C ALA A 5 -0.49 0.31 1.04
N ASP A 6 -0.44 -0.92 0.53
CA ASP A 6 0.13 -2.07 1.23
C ASP A 6 1.64 -2.14 0.95
N THR A 7 2.31 -3.07 1.59
CA THR A 7 3.78 -3.21 1.57
C THR A 7 4.33 -3.51 0.18
N THR A 8 3.76 -4.49 -0.53
CA THR A 8 4.34 -4.98 -1.78
C THR A 8 4.43 -3.91 -2.86
N PRO A 9 3.38 -3.12 -3.13
CA PRO A 9 3.49 -2.07 -4.14
C PRO A 9 4.56 -1.02 -3.81
N LEU A 10 4.66 -0.61 -2.56
CA LEU A 10 5.67 0.36 -2.15
C LEU A 10 7.08 -0.19 -2.30
N ARG A 11 7.28 -1.40 -1.79
CA ARG A 11 8.56 -2.08 -1.88
C ARG A 11 9.02 -2.22 -3.34
N TYR A 12 8.11 -2.63 -4.21
CA TYR A 12 8.41 -2.77 -5.63
C TYR A 12 8.88 -1.46 -6.23
N LEU A 13 8.14 -0.38 -6.00
CA LEU A 13 8.48 0.93 -6.58
C LEU A 13 9.81 1.47 -6.07
N VAL A 14 10.11 1.28 -4.80
CA VAL A 14 11.40 1.71 -4.25
C VAL A 14 12.54 0.91 -4.85
N VAL A 15 12.39 -0.41 -5.00
CA VAL A 15 13.43 -1.26 -5.55
C VAL A 15 13.74 -0.88 -7.00
N ILE A 16 12.75 -0.51 -7.78
CA ILE A 16 12.97 -0.08 -9.17
C ILE A 16 13.22 1.43 -9.29
N GLU A 17 13.35 2.12 -8.15
CA GLU A 17 13.64 3.56 -8.09
C GLU A 17 12.59 4.41 -8.81
N ARG A 18 11.31 4.06 -8.61
CA ARG A 18 10.17 4.76 -9.21
C ARG A 18 9.14 5.21 -8.18
N GLU A 19 9.54 5.30 -6.92
CA GLU A 19 8.63 5.69 -5.83
C GLU A 19 8.06 7.10 -6.01
N GLN A 20 8.74 7.94 -6.77
CA GLN A 20 8.25 9.30 -7.03
C GLN A 20 7.01 9.33 -7.92
N LEU A 21 6.67 8.22 -8.55
CA LEU A 21 5.41 8.13 -9.28
C LEU A 21 4.22 8.30 -8.35
N LEU A 22 4.35 7.87 -7.09
CA LEU A 22 3.23 7.93 -6.14
C LEU A 22 2.78 9.37 -5.89
N PRO A 23 3.67 10.30 -5.47
CA PRO A 23 3.23 11.67 -5.29
C PRO A 23 2.87 12.35 -6.60
N ALA A 24 3.51 11.97 -7.71
CA ALA A 24 3.21 12.56 -9.00
C ALA A 24 1.81 12.20 -9.49
N LEU A 25 1.39 10.94 -9.28
CA LEU A 25 0.08 10.45 -9.74
C LEU A 25 -1.03 10.75 -8.73
N TYR A 26 -0.74 10.62 -7.44
CA TYR A 26 -1.78 10.58 -6.41
C TYR A 26 -1.65 11.68 -5.36
N GLY A 27 -0.52 12.34 -5.26
CA GLY A 27 -0.26 13.35 -4.25
C GLY A 27 0.15 12.71 -2.92
N ARG A 28 -0.81 12.38 -2.07
CA ARG A 28 -0.52 11.86 -0.74
C ARG A 28 -0.89 10.39 -0.62
N VAL A 29 -0.03 9.63 0.05
CA VAL A 29 -0.24 8.20 0.27
C VAL A 29 -0.22 7.91 1.76
N LEU A 30 -1.20 7.13 2.23
CA LEU A 30 -1.31 6.70 3.61
C LEU A 30 -0.94 5.23 3.72
N ILE A 31 -0.23 4.88 4.80
CA ILE A 31 0.05 3.49 5.12
C ILE A 31 -0.27 3.24 6.60
N PRO A 32 -0.77 2.05 6.95
CA PRO A 32 -0.98 1.71 8.35
C PRO A 32 0.34 1.31 9.02
N PRO A 33 0.36 1.29 10.37
CA PRO A 33 1.59 0.91 11.09
C PRO A 33 2.14 -0.46 10.73
N ALA A 34 1.28 -1.45 10.47
CA ALA A 34 1.75 -2.79 10.10
C ALA A 34 2.56 -2.76 8.81
N VAL A 35 2.15 -1.94 7.84
CA VAL A 35 2.89 -1.78 6.58
C VAL A 35 4.23 -1.08 6.84
N ALA A 36 4.23 -0.04 7.67
CA ALA A 36 5.47 0.65 8.04
C ALA A 36 6.45 -0.31 8.73
N GLU A 37 5.95 -1.16 9.61
CA GLU A 37 6.78 -2.16 10.30
C GLU A 37 7.38 -3.16 9.33
N GLU A 38 6.61 -3.63 8.36
CA GLU A 38 7.12 -4.55 7.34
C GLU A 38 8.20 -3.90 6.47
N LEU A 39 8.00 -2.63 6.11
CA LEU A 39 8.99 -1.90 5.30
C LEU A 39 10.28 -1.66 6.07
N ASP A 40 10.22 -1.62 7.38
CA ASP A 40 11.38 -1.43 8.25
C ASP A 40 11.96 -2.73 8.79
N HIS A 41 11.40 -3.87 8.42
CA HIS A 41 11.84 -5.17 8.93
C HIS A 41 13.26 -5.51 8.45
N GLU A 42 14.02 -6.20 9.29
CA GLU A 42 15.42 -6.54 8.97
C GLU A 42 15.56 -7.39 7.70
N SER A 43 14.52 -8.14 7.32
CA SER A 43 14.53 -8.93 6.09
C SER A 43 14.23 -8.11 4.85
N THR A 44 13.83 -6.86 5.01
CA THR A 44 13.52 -5.96 3.91
C THR A 44 14.82 -5.40 3.33
N PRO A 45 14.91 -5.22 2.00
CA PRO A 45 16.11 -4.64 1.40
C PRO A 45 16.48 -3.29 2.02
N ASP A 46 17.79 -3.07 2.20
CA ASP A 46 18.30 -1.85 2.84
C ASP A 46 17.80 -0.57 2.16
N ALA A 47 17.70 -0.58 0.84
CA ALA A 47 17.21 0.59 0.10
C ALA A 47 15.80 0.98 0.50
N VAL A 48 14.93 0.00 0.74
CA VAL A 48 13.55 0.24 1.16
C VAL A 48 13.51 0.76 2.60
N ARG A 49 14.30 0.16 3.48
CA ARG A 49 14.38 0.61 4.87
C ARG A 49 14.90 2.04 4.96
N ALA A 50 15.94 2.37 4.19
CA ALA A 50 16.50 3.71 4.16
C ALA A 50 15.50 4.72 3.61
N TRP A 51 14.76 4.34 2.59
CA TRP A 51 13.72 5.20 2.01
C TRP A 51 12.66 5.55 3.05
N LEU A 52 12.17 4.56 3.77
CA LEU A 52 11.16 4.79 4.80
C LEU A 52 11.71 5.65 5.93
N ALA A 53 12.95 5.40 6.35
CA ALA A 53 13.60 6.17 7.42
C ALA A 53 13.72 7.65 7.06
N GLY A 54 13.85 7.97 5.77
CA GLY A 54 13.90 9.34 5.28
C GLY A 54 12.56 10.07 5.36
N ARG A 55 11.48 9.38 5.68
CA ARG A 55 10.14 9.97 5.85
C ARG A 55 9.74 10.93 4.75
N PRO A 56 9.43 10.42 3.55
CA PRO A 56 8.95 11.29 2.47
C PRO A 56 7.76 12.13 2.94
N SER A 57 7.73 13.39 2.57
CA SER A 57 6.68 14.31 3.04
C SER A 57 5.28 13.93 2.56
N TRP A 58 5.19 13.19 1.47
CA TRP A 58 3.91 12.76 0.90
C TRP A 58 3.40 11.44 1.47
N LEU A 59 4.18 10.79 2.35
CA LEU A 59 3.82 9.53 2.98
C LEU A 59 3.38 9.77 4.41
N GLU A 60 2.16 9.34 4.75
CA GLU A 60 1.64 9.47 6.10
C GLU A 60 1.38 8.09 6.70
N ILE A 61 1.85 7.87 7.92
CA ILE A 61 1.53 6.64 8.66
C ILE A 61 0.31 6.94 9.52
N ARG A 62 -0.78 6.21 9.30
CA ARG A 62 -2.02 6.41 10.05
C ARG A 62 -2.57 5.08 10.53
N ARG A 63 -2.87 5.02 11.83
CA ARG A 63 -3.44 3.81 12.43
C ARG A 63 -4.95 3.78 12.20
N PRO A 64 -5.49 2.64 11.69
CA PRO A 64 -6.95 2.50 11.64
C PRO A 64 -7.51 2.40 13.06
N GLU A 65 -8.69 2.98 13.26
CA GLU A 65 -9.34 3.00 14.57
C GLU A 65 -9.98 1.65 14.91
N HIS A 66 -10.37 0.90 13.90
CA HIS A 66 -11.06 -0.38 14.08
C HIS A 66 -10.31 -1.50 13.38
N SER A 67 -10.40 -2.69 13.95
CA SER A 67 -9.89 -3.89 13.30
C SER A 67 -10.83 -4.30 12.18
N LEU A 68 -10.28 -4.90 11.12
CA LEU A 68 -11.08 -5.40 10.03
C LEU A 68 -11.82 -6.67 10.46
N ALA A 69 -13.14 -6.64 10.37
CA ALA A 69 -13.96 -7.83 10.61
C ALA A 69 -14.05 -8.61 9.30
N THR A 70 -13.33 -9.70 9.21
CA THR A 70 -13.32 -10.54 8.01
C THR A 70 -13.06 -11.99 8.39
N GLN A 71 -13.62 -12.90 7.61
CA GLN A 71 -13.37 -14.33 7.73
C GLN A 71 -12.24 -14.78 6.80
N VAL A 72 -11.77 -13.90 5.93
CA VAL A 72 -10.68 -14.20 5.01
C VAL A 72 -9.37 -14.14 5.79
N ASP A 73 -8.50 -15.12 5.52
CA ASP A 73 -7.18 -15.17 6.16
C ASP A 73 -6.24 -14.21 5.45
N LEU A 74 -6.03 -13.04 6.05
CA LEU A 74 -5.16 -12.00 5.54
C LEU A 74 -4.07 -11.71 6.55
N ASP A 75 -2.90 -11.28 6.09
CA ASP A 75 -1.85 -10.88 7.01
C ASP A 75 -2.19 -9.53 7.65
N ARG A 76 -1.39 -9.15 8.65
CA ARG A 76 -1.67 -7.95 9.43
C ARG A 76 -1.62 -6.68 8.57
N GLY A 77 -0.65 -6.58 7.65
CA GLY A 77 -0.52 -5.42 6.77
C GLY A 77 -1.73 -5.27 5.87
N GLU A 78 -2.18 -6.38 5.27
CA GLU A 78 -3.35 -6.39 4.41
C GLU A 78 -4.61 -5.99 5.17
N ARG A 79 -4.80 -6.54 6.35
CA ARG A 79 -5.97 -6.23 7.19
C ARG A 79 -6.01 -4.76 7.56
N GLU A 80 -4.88 -4.22 8.00
CA GLU A 80 -4.83 -2.81 8.40
C GLU A 80 -4.99 -1.88 7.19
N ALA A 81 -4.43 -2.25 6.04
CA ALA A 81 -4.57 -1.43 4.84
C ALA A 81 -6.03 -1.36 4.39
N ILE A 82 -6.75 -2.48 4.39
CA ILE A 82 -8.17 -2.48 4.03
C ILE A 82 -8.99 -1.69 5.06
N ALA A 83 -8.72 -1.90 6.35
CA ALA A 83 -9.43 -1.17 7.40
C ALA A 83 -9.22 0.34 7.27
N LEU A 84 -7.98 0.75 7.04
CA LEU A 84 -7.67 2.17 6.86
C LEU A 84 -8.36 2.75 5.63
N ALA A 85 -8.32 2.00 4.51
CA ALA A 85 -8.96 2.46 3.28
C ALA A 85 -10.46 2.67 3.48
N GLU A 86 -11.12 1.80 4.22
CA GLU A 86 -12.54 1.98 4.52
C GLU A 86 -12.78 3.22 5.41
N GLU A 87 -11.97 3.38 6.45
CA GLU A 87 -12.15 4.49 7.39
C GLU A 87 -11.98 5.86 6.74
N VAL A 88 -10.98 5.98 5.87
CA VAL A 88 -10.71 7.27 5.22
C VAL A 88 -11.47 7.44 3.91
N ALA A 89 -12.30 6.48 3.55
CA ALA A 89 -12.99 6.47 2.26
C ALA A 89 -12.00 6.69 1.12
N ALA A 90 -10.97 5.86 1.08
CA ALA A 90 -9.89 6.01 0.11
C ALA A 90 -10.41 5.94 -1.32
N ASP A 91 -9.85 6.77 -2.18
CA ASP A 91 -10.15 6.72 -3.61
C ASP A 91 -9.50 5.52 -4.27
N LEU A 92 -8.41 5.03 -3.69
CA LEU A 92 -7.66 3.93 -4.27
C LEU A 92 -6.88 3.18 -3.19
N LEU A 93 -6.84 1.85 -3.31
CA LEU A 93 -6.02 0.99 -2.47
C LEU A 93 -5.03 0.24 -3.34
N LEU A 94 -3.74 0.43 -3.09
CA LEU A 94 -2.68 -0.26 -3.80
C LEU A 94 -2.35 -1.54 -3.06
N ILE A 95 -2.72 -2.68 -3.64
CA ILE A 95 -2.56 -3.98 -3.01
C ILE A 95 -2.44 -5.05 -4.07
N ASP A 96 -1.50 -5.98 -3.89
CA ASP A 96 -1.20 -7.00 -4.90
C ASP A 96 -1.76 -8.38 -4.60
N GLU A 97 -1.83 -8.76 -3.31
CA GLU A 97 -2.22 -10.11 -2.94
C GLU A 97 -3.68 -10.38 -3.32
N TRP A 98 -3.92 -11.51 -3.99
CA TRP A 98 -5.22 -11.81 -4.58
C TRP A 98 -6.37 -11.84 -3.57
N ASP A 99 -6.19 -12.58 -2.47
CA ASP A 99 -7.26 -12.70 -1.46
C ASP A 99 -7.62 -11.35 -0.85
N ALA A 100 -6.61 -10.51 -0.63
CA ALA A 100 -6.83 -9.17 -0.10
C ALA A 100 -7.56 -8.29 -1.12
N ARG A 101 -7.21 -8.41 -2.40
CA ARG A 101 -7.88 -7.66 -3.46
C ARG A 101 -9.36 -8.03 -3.56
N VAL A 102 -9.65 -9.33 -3.52
CA VAL A 102 -11.03 -9.80 -3.58
C VAL A 102 -11.83 -9.27 -2.39
N GLU A 103 -11.26 -9.33 -1.19
CA GLU A 103 -11.95 -8.83 -0.01
C GLU A 103 -12.18 -7.32 -0.09
N ALA A 104 -11.18 -6.56 -0.56
CA ALA A 104 -11.31 -5.11 -0.70
C ALA A 104 -12.38 -4.75 -1.74
N GLU A 105 -12.41 -5.44 -2.86
CA GLU A 105 -13.43 -5.20 -3.89
C GLU A 105 -14.82 -5.54 -3.39
N ARG A 106 -14.94 -6.60 -2.61
CA ARG A 106 -16.21 -6.97 -1.99
C ARG A 106 -16.72 -5.87 -1.05
N ARG A 107 -15.80 -5.07 -0.50
CA ARG A 107 -16.13 -3.93 0.37
C ARG A 107 -16.26 -2.62 -0.41
N HIS A 108 -16.34 -2.71 -1.74
CA HIS A 108 -16.52 -1.57 -2.64
C HIS A 108 -15.32 -0.61 -2.66
N LEU A 109 -14.13 -1.10 -2.37
CA LEU A 109 -12.91 -0.34 -2.53
C LEU A 109 -12.35 -0.53 -3.95
N ARG A 110 -11.78 0.54 -4.51
CA ARG A 110 -11.08 0.44 -5.78
C ARG A 110 -9.67 -0.04 -5.49
N VAL A 111 -9.26 -1.12 -6.14
CA VAL A 111 -7.94 -1.71 -5.93
C VAL A 111 -7.11 -1.66 -7.19
N VAL A 112 -5.81 -1.52 -7.02
CA VAL A 112 -4.84 -1.51 -8.10
C VAL A 112 -3.62 -2.32 -7.65
N GLY A 113 -3.17 -3.22 -8.51
CA GLY A 113 -1.96 -4.00 -8.25
C GLY A 113 -0.74 -3.35 -8.87
N THR A 114 0.43 -3.88 -8.53
CA THR A 114 1.72 -3.31 -8.91
C THR A 114 1.90 -3.21 -10.42
N LEU A 115 1.47 -4.22 -11.16
CA LEU A 115 1.74 -4.29 -12.61
C LEU A 115 0.60 -3.79 -13.48
N GLU A 116 -0.54 -3.43 -12.89
CA GLU A 116 -1.75 -3.16 -13.67
C GLU A 116 -1.90 -1.74 -14.18
N SER A 117 -1.37 -0.77 -13.49
CA SER A 117 -1.84 0.59 -13.70
C SER A 117 -0.77 1.65 -13.68
N TRP A 118 0.46 1.29 -13.46
CA TRP A 118 1.50 2.31 -13.49
C TRP A 118 2.06 2.46 -14.89
N PRO A 119 2.24 3.71 -15.36
CA PRO A 119 2.67 3.97 -16.73
C PRO A 119 3.98 3.34 -17.12
N MET A 120 4.78 2.93 -16.14
CA MET A 120 6.06 2.30 -16.39
C MET A 120 6.02 0.80 -16.34
N ALA A 121 4.91 0.18 -16.00
CA ALA A 121 4.82 -1.28 -16.04
C ALA A 121 5.06 -1.73 -17.48
N PRO A 122 5.90 -2.77 -17.70
CA PRO A 122 6.15 -3.24 -19.06
C PRO A 122 4.85 -3.65 -19.72
N ALA A 123 4.67 -3.29 -20.98
CA ALA A 123 3.45 -3.61 -21.70
C ALA A 123 3.25 -5.12 -21.83
N SER A 124 4.33 -5.88 -21.77
CA SER A 124 4.30 -7.32 -21.87
C SER A 124 4.22 -8.02 -20.50
N ALA A 125 4.17 -7.29 -19.44
CA ALA A 125 4.14 -7.88 -18.11
C ALA A 125 2.77 -8.41 -17.78
#